data_378aadcae758550bfb63331ae7394d92
#
_entry.id   378aadcae758550bfb63331ae7394d92
#
_cell.length_a   1.000
_cell.length_b   1.000
_cell.length_c   1.000
_cell.angle_alpha   90.00
_cell.angle_beta   90.00
_cell.angle_gamma   90.00
#
_symmetry.space_group_name_H-M   'P 1'
#
loop_
_entity.id
_entity.type
_entity.pdbx_description
1 polymer ?
#
loop_
_entity_poly.entity_id
_entity_poly.type
_entity_poly.pdbx_seq_one_letter_code
_entity_poly.pdbx_strand_id
1 'polypeptide(L)'
;MTAKGKIVFTILILAVLGFGVWRWKDKLLPQHGGPTPSTQAAANGGTQTAGTPAASNLQATEVVETQTETPKLPAAVPYQPKDNTVEVELSEYAGYAGFIAANGGLAANENSVFFKKYGFKVAIRLSEEESWPALNTGKMAASATTADVLAIYGKQFQVIVPAQIGFSRGADGVVVRTEIKRINDLKGKILATSQFTEADFLIRYLAQEAGLQINMLPDLKTAPDADKLNLIYCKDAFAAGDLFLRDVKEGGHTLAGCVTWDPKTTEVANASGGKAHVLTTTKNLLVVADILIVNKGFAQQNPKMVAGLVGGLLEGNRMVRDNPASQYDVIAKAFKWDRQKAQNEL
;
A
#
# COMPACT_ATOMS: atom_id res chain seq x y z
N MET A 1 18.76 -41.75 13.37
CA MET A 1 20.02 -41.24 12.83
C MET A 1 21.16 -42.15 13.23
N THR A 2 21.92 -42.65 12.29
CA THR A 2 23.12 -43.48 12.57
C THR A 2 24.24 -42.60 13.17
N ALA A 3 25.16 -43.22 13.91
CA ALA A 3 26.30 -42.51 14.54
C ALA A 3 27.07 -41.65 13.52
N LYS A 4 27.26 -42.16 12.29
CA LYS A 4 27.86 -41.41 11.18
C LYS A 4 27.05 -40.16 10.78
N GLY A 5 25.72 -40.21 10.78
CA GLY A 5 24.83 -39.08 10.48
C GLY A 5 24.89 -37.98 11.54
N LYS A 6 25.09 -38.33 12.81
CA LYS A 6 25.26 -37.37 13.90
C LYS A 6 26.59 -36.58 13.75
N ILE A 7 27.66 -37.25 13.39
CA ILE A 7 28.98 -36.65 13.19
C ILE A 7 28.94 -35.67 12.01
N VAL A 8 28.37 -36.05 10.88
CA VAL A 8 28.26 -35.16 9.69
C VAL A 8 27.42 -33.93 10.00
N PHE A 9 26.32 -34.10 10.74
CA PHE A 9 25.45 -32.98 11.13
C PHE A 9 26.15 -32.01 12.09
N THR A 10 26.92 -32.53 13.05
CA THR A 10 27.71 -31.69 13.97
C THR A 10 28.80 -30.90 13.24
N ILE A 11 29.49 -31.52 12.28
CA ILE A 11 30.50 -30.84 11.46
C ILE A 11 29.88 -29.72 10.61
N LEU A 12 28.68 -29.94 10.04
CA LEU A 12 27.95 -28.93 9.28
C LEU A 12 27.55 -27.72 10.16
N ILE A 13 27.07 -27.96 11.37
CA ILE A 13 26.73 -26.89 12.32
C ILE A 13 27.98 -26.07 12.68
N LEU A 14 29.10 -26.76 12.99
CA LEU A 14 30.35 -26.07 13.33
C LEU A 14 30.92 -25.27 12.15
N ALA A 15 30.78 -25.76 10.91
CA ALA A 15 31.19 -25.02 9.72
C ALA A 15 30.34 -23.77 9.49
N VAL A 16 29.02 -23.82 9.69
CA VAL A 16 28.14 -22.65 9.57
C VAL A 16 28.44 -21.62 10.66
N LEU A 17 28.65 -22.06 11.90
CA LEU A 17 29.01 -21.17 13.00
C LEU A 17 30.40 -20.53 12.80
N GLY A 18 31.39 -21.31 12.36
CA GLY A 18 32.73 -20.81 12.04
C GLY A 18 32.72 -19.79 10.89
N PHE A 19 31.93 -20.02 9.85
CA PHE A 19 31.76 -19.08 8.74
C PHE A 19 31.07 -17.80 9.19
N GLY A 20 30.04 -17.90 10.04
CA GLY A 20 29.37 -16.74 10.63
C GLY A 20 30.31 -15.86 11.45
N VAL A 21 31.10 -16.47 12.34
CA VAL A 21 32.09 -15.75 13.14
C VAL A 21 33.20 -15.12 12.28
N TRP A 22 33.68 -15.84 11.26
CA TRP A 22 34.68 -15.31 10.33
C TRP A 22 34.20 -14.12 9.52
N ARG A 23 32.95 -14.18 9.05
CA ARG A 23 32.36 -13.09 8.27
C ARG A 23 32.05 -11.84 9.10
N TRP A 24 31.81 -12.01 10.41
CA TRP A 24 31.41 -10.92 11.30
C TRP A 24 32.47 -10.55 12.35
N LYS A 25 33.65 -11.13 12.27
CA LYS A 25 34.78 -10.87 13.23
C LYS A 25 35.06 -9.38 13.40
N ASP A 26 35.05 -8.60 12.33
CA ASP A 26 35.37 -7.17 12.34
C ASP A 26 34.26 -6.31 13.00
N LYS A 27 33.06 -6.88 13.21
CA LYS A 27 31.93 -6.24 13.94
C LYS A 27 31.84 -6.69 15.40
N LEU A 28 32.49 -7.79 15.76
CA LEU A 28 32.40 -8.39 17.10
C LEU A 28 33.58 -8.05 18.01
N LEU A 29 34.65 -7.51 17.46
CA LEU A 29 35.83 -7.11 18.26
C LEU A 29 35.87 -5.58 18.37
N PRO A 30 35.94 -5.01 19.59
CA PRO A 30 36.12 -3.57 19.77
C PRO A 30 37.52 -3.16 19.29
N GLN A 31 37.56 -2.23 18.35
CA GLN A 31 38.83 -1.64 17.91
C GLN A 31 39.41 -0.74 19.03
N HIS A 32 40.52 -1.12 19.58
CA HIS A 32 41.31 -0.26 20.45
C HIS A 32 42.03 0.79 19.59
N GLY A 33 41.75 2.07 19.88
CA GLY A 33 42.33 3.20 19.18
C GLY A 33 43.84 3.33 19.46
N GLY A 34 44.58 3.54 18.39
CA GLY A 34 45.96 4.03 18.42
C GLY A 34 46.02 5.53 18.14
N PRO A 35 47.06 6.26 18.60
CA PRO A 35 47.05 7.72 18.66
C PRO A 35 47.32 8.39 17.32
N THR A 36 46.60 9.47 17.09
CA THR A 36 46.69 10.38 15.94
C THR A 36 47.94 11.24 15.97
N PRO A 37 48.64 11.48 14.86
CA PRO A 37 49.53 12.62 14.74
C PRO A 37 48.76 13.85 14.27
N SER A 38 48.95 14.93 15.01
CA SER A 38 48.50 16.27 14.66
C SER A 38 49.30 16.85 13.49
N THR A 39 48.63 17.36 12.49
CA THR A 39 49.22 18.33 11.56
C THR A 39 48.25 19.47 11.36
N GLN A 40 48.65 20.66 11.81
CA GLN A 40 48.02 21.92 11.53
C GLN A 40 48.17 22.27 10.04
N ALA A 41 47.09 22.70 9.38
CA ALA A 41 47.16 23.64 8.27
C ALA A 41 45.87 24.44 8.15
N ALA A 42 46.05 25.72 8.41
CA ALA A 42 45.39 26.90 7.83
C ALA A 42 43.89 26.94 7.58
N ALA A 43 43.29 27.84 8.32
CA ALA A 43 41.95 28.41 8.12
C ALA A 43 41.80 29.06 6.72
N ASN A 44 40.66 28.76 6.10
CA ASN A 44 39.92 29.76 5.29
C ASN A 44 38.45 29.58 5.57
N GLY A 45 37.88 30.63 6.12
CA GLY A 45 36.46 30.71 6.51
C GLY A 45 35.54 30.74 5.31
N GLY A 46 34.52 29.96 5.44
CA GLY A 46 33.28 30.01 4.70
C GLY A 46 32.22 29.41 5.59
N THR A 47 31.67 30.21 6.48
CA THR A 47 30.47 29.86 7.25
C THR A 47 29.32 29.74 6.26
N GLN A 48 29.06 28.53 5.78
CA GLN A 48 27.75 28.21 5.23
C GLN A 48 26.80 28.11 6.42
N THR A 49 26.12 29.21 6.69
CA THR A 49 24.87 29.20 7.45
C THR A 49 23.93 28.22 6.75
N ALA A 50 23.59 27.14 7.46
CA ALA A 50 22.49 26.30 7.08
C ALA A 50 21.25 27.19 6.96
N GLY A 51 20.87 27.50 5.72
CA GLY A 51 19.67 28.28 5.45
C GLY A 51 18.48 27.55 6.06
N THR A 52 17.69 28.26 6.83
CA THR A 52 16.34 27.87 7.21
C THR A 52 15.64 27.39 5.94
N PRO A 53 15.05 26.19 5.89
CA PRO A 53 14.30 25.75 4.71
C PRO A 53 13.26 26.83 4.38
N ALA A 54 13.30 27.35 3.16
CA ALA A 54 12.30 28.28 2.70
C ALA A 54 10.93 27.64 2.85
N ALA A 55 9.96 28.37 3.39
CA ALA A 55 8.59 27.91 3.49
C ALA A 55 8.13 27.49 2.09
N SER A 56 7.67 26.24 1.97
CA SER A 56 7.21 25.69 0.71
C SER A 56 6.02 26.48 0.19
N ASN A 57 6.11 26.94 -1.07
CA ASN A 57 4.98 27.54 -1.79
C ASN A 57 4.07 26.48 -2.42
N LEU A 58 4.31 25.19 -2.13
CA LEU A 58 3.52 24.08 -2.63
C LEU A 58 2.09 24.19 -2.10
N GLN A 59 1.15 24.44 -3.00
CA GLN A 59 -0.27 24.41 -2.67
C GLN A 59 -0.69 22.94 -2.49
N ALA A 60 -1.07 22.60 -1.28
CA ALA A 60 -1.35 21.22 -0.86
C ALA A 60 -2.80 21.07 -0.44
N THR A 61 -3.73 21.27 -1.38
CA THR A 61 -5.17 21.06 -1.17
C THR A 61 -5.52 19.59 -0.91
N GLU A 62 -4.62 18.67 -1.23
CA GLU A 62 -4.70 17.24 -0.98
C GLU A 62 -4.37 16.85 0.46
N VAL A 63 -3.65 17.70 1.18
CA VAL A 63 -3.24 17.45 2.57
C VAL A 63 -4.44 17.57 3.50
N VAL A 64 -4.59 16.57 4.35
CA VAL A 64 -5.63 16.51 5.38
C VAL A 64 -5.02 16.56 6.77
N GLU A 65 -5.83 16.94 7.75
CA GLU A 65 -5.40 16.95 9.14
C GLU A 65 -5.03 15.53 9.62
N THR A 66 -3.87 15.42 10.24
CA THR A 66 -3.40 14.17 10.83
C THR A 66 -4.30 13.76 12.00
N GLN A 67 -4.89 12.58 11.92
CA GLN A 67 -5.73 12.04 12.99
C GLN A 67 -4.86 11.40 14.06
N THR A 68 -5.15 11.70 15.32
CA THR A 68 -4.47 11.09 16.48
C THR A 68 -5.15 9.80 16.95
N GLU A 69 -6.39 9.60 16.55
CA GLU A 69 -7.19 8.41 16.86
C GLU A 69 -7.83 7.85 15.60
N THR A 70 -8.07 6.55 15.59
CA THR A 70 -8.83 5.91 14.51
C THR A 70 -10.23 6.53 14.40
N PRO A 71 -10.68 6.89 13.19
CA PRO A 71 -12.02 7.44 13.00
C PRO A 71 -13.11 6.52 13.58
N LYS A 72 -14.11 7.12 14.21
CA LYS A 72 -15.25 6.36 14.77
C LYS A 72 -16.20 5.98 13.65
N LEU A 73 -16.50 4.70 13.55
CA LEU A 73 -17.51 4.20 12.63
C LEU A 73 -18.90 4.33 13.26
N PRO A 74 -19.94 4.68 12.49
CA PRO A 74 -21.32 4.61 12.94
C PRO A 74 -21.71 3.20 13.37
N ALA A 75 -22.78 3.09 14.17
CA ALA A 75 -23.32 1.81 14.58
C ALA A 75 -23.67 0.92 13.37
N ALA A 76 -23.37 -0.36 13.49
CA ALA A 76 -23.59 -1.32 12.41
C ALA A 76 -25.08 -1.57 12.17
N VAL A 77 -25.46 -1.56 10.89
CA VAL A 77 -26.80 -1.90 10.39
C VAL A 77 -26.67 -3.00 9.34
N PRO A 78 -27.50 -4.05 9.36
CA PRO A 78 -27.53 -5.06 8.32
C PRO A 78 -27.85 -4.44 6.95
N TYR A 79 -27.02 -4.74 5.94
CA TYR A 79 -27.35 -4.40 4.55
C TYR A 79 -28.53 -5.24 4.06
N GLN A 80 -29.44 -4.61 3.31
CA GLN A 80 -30.59 -5.27 2.67
C GLN A 80 -30.46 -5.11 1.15
N PRO A 81 -30.34 -6.23 0.39
CA PRO A 81 -30.31 -6.16 -1.07
C PRO A 81 -31.64 -5.64 -1.62
N LYS A 82 -31.55 -4.77 -2.63
CA LYS A 82 -32.71 -4.23 -3.35
C LYS A 82 -32.77 -4.88 -4.74
N ASP A 83 -33.96 -5.27 -5.18
CA ASP A 83 -34.19 -5.86 -6.50
C ASP A 83 -33.20 -7.00 -6.82
N ASN A 84 -32.93 -7.83 -5.81
CA ASN A 84 -31.99 -8.94 -5.87
C ASN A 84 -30.57 -8.49 -6.32
N THR A 85 -30.17 -7.28 -5.94
CA THR A 85 -28.88 -6.69 -6.28
C THR A 85 -28.05 -6.42 -5.02
N VAL A 86 -26.78 -6.80 -5.05
CA VAL A 86 -25.81 -6.62 -3.99
C VAL A 86 -24.83 -5.52 -4.40
N GLU A 87 -24.71 -4.48 -3.58
CA GLU A 87 -23.75 -3.37 -3.77
C GLU A 87 -22.38 -3.75 -3.21
N VAL A 88 -21.33 -3.61 -4.03
CA VAL A 88 -19.96 -3.92 -3.69
C VAL A 88 -19.06 -2.73 -4.04
N GLU A 89 -18.08 -2.42 -3.17
CA GLU A 89 -17.06 -1.40 -3.42
C GLU A 89 -15.70 -2.04 -3.69
N LEU A 90 -15.00 -1.50 -4.69
CA LEU A 90 -13.63 -1.83 -5.03
C LEU A 90 -12.85 -0.53 -5.28
N SER A 91 -11.52 -0.56 -5.12
CA SER A 91 -10.63 0.51 -5.59
C SER A 91 -10.13 0.24 -7.02
N GLU A 92 -9.50 1.25 -7.64
CA GLU A 92 -8.84 1.11 -8.94
C GLU A 92 -7.53 0.33 -8.77
N TYR A 93 -7.66 -1.00 -8.76
CA TYR A 93 -6.54 -1.91 -8.57
C TYR A 93 -6.72 -3.19 -9.41
N ALA A 94 -5.70 -3.56 -10.18
CA ALA A 94 -5.76 -4.72 -11.08
C ALA A 94 -6.05 -6.05 -10.35
N GLY A 95 -5.66 -6.18 -9.08
CA GLY A 95 -5.96 -7.34 -8.24
C GLY A 95 -7.45 -7.61 -8.05
N TYR A 96 -8.32 -6.62 -8.30
CA TYR A 96 -9.77 -6.76 -8.22
C TYR A 96 -10.43 -7.05 -9.59
N ALA A 97 -9.64 -7.15 -10.66
CA ALA A 97 -10.12 -7.41 -12.00
C ALA A 97 -10.99 -8.66 -12.10
N GLY A 98 -10.71 -9.71 -11.33
CA GLY A 98 -11.50 -10.92 -11.30
C GLY A 98 -12.96 -10.69 -10.89
N PHE A 99 -13.21 -9.82 -9.92
CA PHE A 99 -14.56 -9.47 -9.50
C PHE A 99 -15.33 -8.77 -10.62
N ILE A 100 -14.66 -7.82 -11.31
CA ILE A 100 -15.21 -7.07 -12.45
C ILE A 100 -15.45 -8.00 -13.63
N ALA A 101 -14.51 -8.92 -13.93
CA ALA A 101 -14.65 -9.90 -15.00
C ALA A 101 -15.87 -10.82 -14.77
N ALA A 102 -16.03 -11.34 -13.55
CA ALA A 102 -17.19 -12.16 -13.19
C ALA A 102 -18.51 -11.40 -13.35
N ASN A 103 -18.51 -10.09 -13.09
CA ASN A 103 -19.68 -9.25 -13.26
C ASN A 103 -19.90 -8.79 -14.71
N GLY A 104 -18.89 -8.84 -15.56
CA GLY A 104 -18.96 -8.30 -16.93
C GLY A 104 -18.94 -6.78 -16.97
N GLY A 105 -18.35 -6.12 -15.98
CA GLY A 105 -18.26 -4.67 -15.80
C GLY A 105 -18.77 -4.21 -14.43
N LEU A 106 -19.11 -2.93 -14.28
CA LEU A 106 -19.51 -2.35 -12.98
C LEU A 106 -21.02 -2.44 -12.72
N ALA A 107 -21.84 -2.36 -13.76
CA ALA A 107 -23.29 -2.32 -13.62
C ALA A 107 -23.88 -3.70 -13.29
N ALA A 108 -24.94 -3.69 -12.49
CA ALA A 108 -25.75 -4.88 -12.25
C ALA A 108 -26.35 -5.40 -13.55
N ASN A 109 -26.17 -6.70 -13.83
CA ASN A 109 -26.71 -7.30 -15.04
C ASN A 109 -26.96 -8.80 -14.87
N GLU A 110 -27.83 -9.34 -15.75
CA GLU A 110 -28.22 -10.75 -15.72
C GLU A 110 -27.27 -11.67 -16.51
N ASN A 111 -26.29 -11.10 -17.22
CA ASN A 111 -25.29 -11.86 -17.95
C ASN A 111 -24.08 -12.22 -17.09
N SER A 112 -23.99 -11.67 -15.87
CA SER A 112 -22.90 -11.92 -14.95
C SER A 112 -22.82 -13.37 -14.48
N VAL A 113 -21.64 -13.80 -14.03
CA VAL A 113 -21.45 -15.08 -13.32
C VAL A 113 -22.33 -15.12 -12.07
N PHE A 114 -22.44 -14.00 -11.35
CA PHE A 114 -23.24 -13.89 -10.14
C PHE A 114 -24.71 -14.22 -10.39
N PHE A 115 -25.29 -13.65 -11.45
CA PHE A 115 -26.68 -13.93 -11.76
C PHE A 115 -26.89 -15.36 -12.31
N LYS A 116 -26.10 -15.75 -13.31
CA LYS A 116 -26.27 -17.05 -13.99
C LYS A 116 -26.05 -18.26 -13.07
N LYS A 117 -25.09 -18.17 -12.15
CA LYS A 117 -24.75 -19.30 -11.26
C LYS A 117 -25.39 -19.20 -9.88
N TYR A 118 -25.61 -17.99 -9.39
CA TYR A 118 -26.03 -17.80 -7.99
C TYR A 118 -27.35 -17.03 -7.85
N GLY A 119 -27.93 -16.53 -8.95
CA GLY A 119 -29.28 -16.00 -9.00
C GLY A 119 -29.46 -14.59 -8.46
N PHE A 120 -28.38 -13.81 -8.28
CA PHE A 120 -28.43 -12.40 -7.86
C PHE A 120 -27.52 -11.53 -8.72
N LYS A 121 -27.82 -10.24 -8.76
CA LYS A 121 -27.00 -9.24 -9.47
C LYS A 121 -26.02 -8.57 -8.53
N VAL A 122 -24.90 -8.08 -9.09
CA VAL A 122 -23.92 -7.29 -8.37
C VAL A 122 -23.76 -5.93 -9.05
N ALA A 123 -23.85 -4.85 -8.28
CA ALA A 123 -23.48 -3.50 -8.70
C ALA A 123 -22.16 -3.13 -8.02
N ILE A 124 -21.15 -2.75 -8.80
CA ILE A 124 -19.82 -2.41 -8.32
C ILE A 124 -19.64 -0.89 -8.35
N ARG A 125 -19.18 -0.32 -7.26
CA ARG A 125 -18.70 1.06 -7.17
C ARG A 125 -17.21 1.08 -7.05
N LEU A 126 -16.56 2.03 -7.72
CA LEU A 126 -15.13 2.30 -7.53
C LEU A 126 -14.98 3.50 -6.59
N SER A 127 -14.08 3.36 -5.62
CA SER A 127 -13.71 4.40 -4.66
C SER A 127 -12.25 4.21 -4.26
N GLU A 128 -11.50 5.31 -4.19
CA GLU A 128 -10.16 5.32 -3.63
C GLU A 128 -10.18 5.72 -2.14
N GLU A 129 -11.31 6.22 -1.69
CA GLU A 129 -11.63 6.44 -0.29
C GLU A 129 -12.55 5.32 0.16
N GLU A 130 -12.04 4.48 1.00
CA GLU A 130 -12.81 3.35 1.49
C GLU A 130 -14.03 3.81 2.27
N SER A 131 -15.19 3.39 1.80
CA SER A 131 -16.46 3.80 2.39
C SER A 131 -16.83 2.94 3.61
N TRP A 132 -15.90 2.78 4.56
CA TRP A 132 -16.14 2.00 5.78
C TRP A 132 -17.43 2.39 6.52
N PRO A 133 -17.76 3.69 6.65
CA PRO A 133 -19.03 4.08 7.21
C PRO A 133 -20.24 3.56 6.42
N ALA A 134 -20.16 3.53 5.09
CA ALA A 134 -21.22 3.01 4.24
C ALA A 134 -21.44 1.51 4.42
N LEU A 135 -20.35 0.74 4.53
CA LEU A 135 -20.42 -0.69 4.81
C LEU A 135 -21.02 -0.95 6.19
N ASN A 136 -20.56 -0.23 7.22
CA ASN A 136 -21.05 -0.42 8.58
C ASN A 136 -22.53 -0.02 8.72
N THR A 137 -22.96 1.07 8.08
CA THR A 137 -24.36 1.53 8.10
C THR A 137 -25.31 0.78 7.18
N GLY A 138 -24.84 -0.29 6.54
CA GLY A 138 -25.68 -1.12 5.68
C GLY A 138 -26.09 -0.46 4.36
N LYS A 139 -25.36 0.54 3.89
CA LYS A 139 -25.53 1.12 2.55
C LYS A 139 -24.82 0.30 1.48
N MET A 140 -23.92 -0.60 1.90
CA MET A 140 -23.11 -1.47 1.06
C MET A 140 -23.02 -2.86 1.67
N ALA A 141 -23.00 -3.89 0.84
CA ALA A 141 -22.95 -5.28 1.29
C ALA A 141 -21.53 -5.76 1.54
N ALA A 142 -20.60 -5.37 0.67
CA ALA A 142 -19.24 -5.87 0.67
C ALA A 142 -18.26 -4.82 0.12
N SER A 143 -16.99 -4.95 0.49
CA SER A 143 -15.88 -4.16 -0.05
C SER A 143 -14.63 -5.02 -0.15
N ALA A 144 -13.73 -4.69 -1.06
CA ALA A 144 -12.36 -5.15 -1.01
C ALA A 144 -11.54 -4.17 -0.16
N THR A 145 -10.62 -4.69 0.65
CA THR A 145 -9.69 -3.92 1.48
C THR A 145 -8.48 -4.79 1.82
N THR A 146 -7.62 -4.30 2.69
CA THR A 146 -6.46 -5.03 3.18
C THR A 146 -6.60 -5.43 4.66
N ALA A 147 -5.90 -6.48 5.05
CA ALA A 147 -6.00 -7.02 6.40
C ALA A 147 -5.48 -6.05 7.48
N ASP A 148 -4.50 -5.23 7.15
CA ASP A 148 -3.94 -4.19 8.02
C ASP A 148 -4.96 -3.07 8.27
N VAL A 149 -5.68 -2.62 7.23
CA VAL A 149 -6.77 -1.64 7.36
C VAL A 149 -7.90 -2.20 8.24
N LEU A 150 -8.30 -3.46 8.03
CA LEU A 150 -9.28 -4.10 8.90
C LEU A 150 -8.83 -4.10 10.37
N ALA A 151 -7.55 -4.34 10.64
CA ALA A 151 -7.00 -4.36 11.98
C ALA A 151 -7.07 -2.98 12.67
N ILE A 152 -6.90 -1.87 11.93
CA ILE A 152 -6.97 -0.51 12.44
C ILE A 152 -8.35 -0.22 13.05
N TYR A 153 -9.42 -0.54 12.31
CA TYR A 153 -10.78 -0.30 12.76
C TYR A 153 -11.26 -1.31 13.81
N GLY A 154 -10.66 -2.50 13.83
CA GLY A 154 -10.86 -3.52 14.84
C GLY A 154 -12.34 -3.84 15.09
N LYS A 155 -12.76 -3.81 16.36
CA LYS A 155 -14.12 -4.17 16.77
C LYS A 155 -15.22 -3.22 16.30
N GLN A 156 -14.89 -2.02 15.85
CA GLN A 156 -15.88 -1.09 15.31
C GLN A 156 -16.47 -1.60 13.99
N PHE A 157 -15.66 -2.36 13.23
CA PHE A 157 -16.01 -2.89 11.93
C PHE A 157 -16.80 -4.20 12.09
N GLN A 158 -18.11 -4.13 11.94
CA GLN A 158 -18.99 -5.30 12.04
C GLN A 158 -19.08 -6.02 10.69
N VAL A 159 -17.99 -6.72 10.34
CA VAL A 159 -17.85 -7.47 9.08
C VAL A 159 -17.43 -8.91 9.34
N ILE A 160 -17.52 -9.74 8.30
CA ILE A 160 -16.83 -11.01 8.18
C ILE A 160 -15.84 -10.95 7.01
N VAL A 161 -14.84 -11.80 7.02
CA VAL A 161 -13.86 -11.98 5.93
C VAL A 161 -14.08 -13.34 5.31
N PRO A 162 -14.93 -13.49 4.28
CA PRO A 162 -15.22 -14.79 3.69
C PRO A 162 -14.13 -15.30 2.75
N ALA A 163 -13.26 -14.41 2.22
CA ALA A 163 -12.18 -14.77 1.31
C ALA A 163 -11.00 -13.82 1.40
N GLN A 164 -9.80 -14.33 1.20
CA GLN A 164 -8.66 -13.58 0.75
C GLN A 164 -8.72 -13.48 -0.77
N ILE A 165 -8.50 -12.27 -1.32
CA ILE A 165 -8.48 -12.02 -2.76
C ILE A 165 -7.10 -12.34 -3.32
N GLY A 166 -6.06 -11.84 -2.66
CA GLY A 166 -4.67 -12.00 -3.06
C GLY A 166 -3.70 -11.38 -2.08
N PHE A 167 -2.48 -11.17 -2.54
CA PHE A 167 -1.50 -10.30 -1.92
C PHE A 167 -1.07 -9.24 -2.91
N SER A 168 -0.86 -8.02 -2.44
CA SER A 168 -0.12 -7.04 -3.22
C SER A 168 1.30 -7.54 -3.46
N ARG A 169 1.62 -7.80 -4.73
CA ARG A 169 2.91 -8.35 -5.16
C ARG A 169 3.62 -7.41 -6.12
N GLY A 170 3.81 -6.18 -5.68
CA GLY A 170 4.48 -5.14 -6.44
C GLY A 170 3.64 -3.90 -6.66
N ALA A 171 2.35 -3.94 -6.38
CA ALA A 171 1.46 -2.80 -6.59
C ALA A 171 1.75 -1.67 -5.59
N ASP A 172 1.80 -1.97 -4.29
CA ASP A 172 2.16 -0.94 -3.31
C ASP A 172 3.64 -0.61 -3.38
N GLY A 173 3.96 0.68 -3.37
CA GLY A 173 5.32 1.13 -3.54
C GLY A 173 5.63 2.50 -2.97
N VAL A 174 6.92 2.71 -2.77
CA VAL A 174 7.51 3.99 -2.37
C VAL A 174 8.18 4.61 -3.58
N VAL A 175 7.66 5.74 -4.04
CA VAL A 175 8.25 6.51 -5.15
C VAL A 175 8.99 7.70 -4.57
N VAL A 176 10.26 7.86 -4.93
CA VAL A 176 11.14 8.87 -4.33
C VAL A 176 11.93 9.63 -5.39
N ARG A 177 12.50 10.76 -5.01
CA ARG A 177 13.47 11.50 -5.83
C ARG A 177 14.70 10.65 -6.10
N THR A 178 15.37 10.92 -7.23
CA THR A 178 16.49 10.11 -7.74
C THR A 178 17.71 10.04 -6.82
N GLU A 179 17.92 11.01 -5.94
CA GLU A 179 18.99 11.01 -4.95
C GLU A 179 18.77 10.03 -3.79
N ILE A 180 17.53 9.62 -3.52
CA ILE A 180 17.19 8.65 -2.47
C ILE A 180 17.41 7.23 -3.03
N LYS A 181 18.26 6.43 -2.40
CA LYS A 181 18.62 5.08 -2.88
C LYS A 181 18.18 3.95 -1.97
N ARG A 182 17.83 4.25 -0.74
CA ARG A 182 17.40 3.28 0.28
C ARG A 182 16.50 3.95 1.31
N ILE A 183 15.76 3.17 2.07
CA ILE A 183 14.82 3.68 3.08
C ILE A 183 15.54 4.55 4.13
N ASN A 184 16.76 4.21 4.50
CA ASN A 184 17.52 5.01 5.48
C ASN A 184 17.86 6.44 5.01
N ASP A 185 17.89 6.69 3.71
CA ASP A 185 18.14 8.04 3.14
C ASP A 185 16.93 8.97 3.33
N LEU A 186 15.79 8.43 3.80
CA LEU A 186 14.58 9.18 4.13
C LEU A 186 14.61 9.84 5.52
N LYS A 187 15.67 9.61 6.31
CA LYS A 187 15.85 10.30 7.59
C LYS A 187 15.85 11.83 7.37
N GLY A 188 15.05 12.55 8.14
CA GLY A 188 14.88 14.00 8.03
C GLY A 188 14.05 14.46 6.82
N LYS A 189 13.55 13.55 5.99
CA LYS A 189 12.78 13.85 4.78
C LYS A 189 11.29 13.73 5.03
N ILE A 190 10.50 14.35 4.12
CA ILE A 190 9.04 14.29 4.15
C ILE A 190 8.55 13.37 3.02
N LEU A 191 7.70 12.40 3.35
CA LEU A 191 6.93 11.60 2.41
C LEU A 191 5.44 11.90 2.52
N ALA A 192 4.76 11.98 1.39
CA ALA A 192 3.31 12.04 1.32
C ALA A 192 2.71 10.63 1.27
N THR A 193 1.64 10.38 2.01
CA THR A 193 0.89 9.12 1.99
C THR A 193 -0.56 9.37 2.43
N SER A 194 -1.39 8.32 2.54
CA SER A 194 -2.74 8.39 3.08
C SER A 194 -2.83 7.63 4.40
N GLN A 195 -3.38 8.27 5.43
CA GLN A 195 -3.46 7.69 6.77
C GLN A 195 -4.48 6.55 6.84
N PHE A 196 -4.20 5.52 7.64
CA PHE A 196 -5.06 4.36 7.86
C PHE A 196 -5.28 3.48 6.62
N THR A 197 -4.36 3.54 5.64
CA THR A 197 -4.35 2.69 4.45
C THR A 197 -3.14 1.75 4.46
N GLU A 198 -3.12 0.79 3.55
CA GLU A 198 -1.98 -0.09 3.30
C GLU A 198 -0.71 0.69 2.92
N ALA A 199 -0.84 1.87 2.30
CA ALA A 199 0.30 2.75 2.01
C ALA A 199 0.96 3.27 3.30
N ASP A 200 0.17 3.69 4.31
CA ASP A 200 0.69 4.07 5.63
C ASP A 200 1.31 2.86 6.35
N PHE A 201 0.63 1.70 6.29
CA PHE A 201 1.16 0.47 6.84
C PHE A 201 2.52 0.09 6.21
N LEU A 202 2.63 0.10 4.88
CA LEU A 202 3.85 -0.25 4.16
C LEU A 202 5.03 0.64 4.58
N ILE A 203 4.85 1.94 4.62
CA ILE A 203 5.96 2.83 4.99
C ILE A 203 6.35 2.71 6.46
N ARG A 204 5.39 2.46 7.35
CA ARG A 204 5.68 2.18 8.77
C ARG A 204 6.45 0.88 8.94
N TYR A 205 6.06 -0.17 8.21
CA TYR A 205 6.77 -1.44 8.19
C TYR A 205 8.21 -1.26 7.70
N LEU A 206 8.41 -0.60 6.55
CA LEU A 206 9.74 -0.36 5.98
C LEU A 206 10.62 0.53 6.87
N ALA A 207 10.04 1.56 7.51
CA ALA A 207 10.74 2.41 8.46
C ALA A 207 11.19 1.62 9.69
N GLN A 208 10.33 0.75 10.23
CA GLN A 208 10.67 -0.12 11.36
C GLN A 208 11.82 -1.06 11.02
N GLU A 209 11.78 -1.73 9.86
CA GLU A 209 12.86 -2.60 9.38
C GLU A 209 14.17 -1.84 9.15
N ALA A 210 14.10 -0.57 8.76
CA ALA A 210 15.25 0.31 8.57
C ALA A 210 15.75 0.97 9.88
N GLY A 211 15.07 0.77 11.01
CA GLY A 211 15.37 1.40 12.29
C GLY A 211 15.08 2.91 12.33
N LEU A 212 14.20 3.41 11.45
CA LEU A 212 13.76 4.80 11.41
C LEU A 212 12.53 5.02 12.30
N GLN A 213 12.57 6.07 13.11
CA GLN A 213 11.40 6.57 13.80
C GLN A 213 10.56 7.43 12.84
N ILE A 214 9.25 7.43 13.05
CA ILE A 214 8.31 8.24 12.28
C ILE A 214 7.86 9.45 13.10
N ASN A 215 7.79 10.60 12.42
CA ASN A 215 7.15 11.81 12.89
C ASN A 215 5.98 12.14 11.94
N MET A 216 4.84 12.49 12.48
CA MET A 216 3.66 12.88 11.69
C MET A 216 3.56 14.40 11.68
N LEU A 217 3.58 15.01 10.49
CA LEU A 217 3.46 16.46 10.33
C LEU A 217 1.98 16.84 10.21
N PRO A 218 1.54 17.89 10.90
CA PRO A 218 0.17 18.39 10.74
C PRO A 218 -0.04 19.11 9.40
N ASP A 219 1.03 19.71 8.86
CA ASP A 219 1.03 20.42 7.59
C ASP A 219 2.46 20.55 7.02
N LEU A 220 2.58 21.07 5.78
CA LEU A 220 3.87 21.29 5.12
C LEU A 220 4.61 22.56 5.56
N LYS A 221 4.03 23.37 6.43
CA LYS A 221 4.67 24.57 7.01
C LYS A 221 5.44 24.22 8.28
N THR A 222 5.06 23.11 8.91
CA THR A 222 5.75 22.60 10.10
C THR A 222 7.11 22.06 9.70
N ALA A 223 8.16 22.47 10.41
CA ALA A 223 9.51 21.98 10.16
C ALA A 223 9.61 20.49 10.41
N PRO A 224 10.23 19.71 9.49
CA PRO A 224 10.42 18.28 9.68
C PRO A 224 11.41 18.00 10.83
N ASP A 225 11.22 16.90 11.53
CA ASP A 225 12.18 16.36 12.48
C ASP A 225 13.39 15.80 11.70
N ALA A 226 14.58 16.34 11.95
CA ALA A 226 15.81 15.98 11.22
C ALA A 226 16.27 14.54 11.46
N ASP A 227 15.83 13.91 12.56
CA ASP A 227 16.25 12.58 12.96
C ASP A 227 15.24 11.48 12.61
N LYS A 228 14.07 11.84 12.10
CA LYS A 228 12.97 10.93 11.80
C LYS A 228 12.57 10.97 10.34
N LEU A 229 11.87 9.94 9.89
CA LEU A 229 11.08 10.00 8.67
C LEU A 229 9.80 10.79 8.97
N ASN A 230 9.54 11.85 8.21
CA ASN A 230 8.37 12.68 8.41
C ASN A 230 7.28 12.28 7.40
N LEU A 231 6.07 12.05 7.90
CA LEU A 231 4.91 11.75 7.06
C LEU A 231 3.95 12.93 7.04
N ILE A 232 3.45 13.26 5.85
CA ILE A 232 2.32 14.16 5.65
C ILE A 232 1.18 13.37 5.01
N TYR A 233 -0.04 13.56 5.51
CA TYR A 233 -1.17 12.77 5.06
C TYR A 233 -2.02 13.54 4.05
N CYS A 234 -2.38 12.83 2.98
CA CYS A 234 -3.31 13.27 1.94
C CYS A 234 -4.65 12.53 2.10
N LYS A 235 -5.69 13.04 1.45
CA LYS A 235 -7.04 12.49 1.49
C LYS A 235 -7.11 11.02 1.04
N ASP A 236 -6.27 10.65 0.07
CA ASP A 236 -6.08 9.29 -0.44
C ASP A 236 -4.64 9.12 -0.96
N ALA A 237 -4.24 7.90 -1.26
CA ALA A 237 -2.87 7.60 -1.69
C ALA A 237 -2.58 8.07 -3.13
N PHE A 238 -3.59 8.20 -3.99
CA PHE A 238 -3.42 8.77 -5.33
C PHE A 238 -3.15 10.27 -5.23
N ALA A 239 -3.87 10.97 -4.36
CA ALA A 239 -3.62 12.38 -4.05
C ALA A 239 -2.21 12.62 -3.49
N ALA A 240 -1.66 11.69 -2.70
CA ALA A 240 -0.27 11.76 -2.25
C ALA A 240 0.72 11.66 -3.43
N GLY A 241 0.45 10.77 -4.39
CA GLY A 241 1.20 10.67 -5.64
C GLY A 241 1.16 11.94 -6.47
N ASP A 242 -0.04 12.54 -6.62
CA ASP A 242 -0.23 13.77 -7.40
C ASP A 242 0.48 14.95 -6.74
N LEU A 243 0.41 15.09 -5.42
CA LEU A 243 1.10 16.12 -4.67
C LEU A 243 2.63 16.04 -4.86
N PHE A 244 3.19 14.83 -4.73
CA PHE A 244 4.62 14.63 -4.94
C PHE A 244 5.03 14.91 -6.40
N LEU A 245 4.27 14.43 -7.38
CA LEU A 245 4.55 14.67 -8.79
C LEU A 245 4.51 16.16 -9.13
N ARG A 246 3.57 16.91 -8.56
CA ARG A 246 3.48 18.36 -8.70
C ARG A 246 4.72 19.05 -8.12
N ASP A 247 5.13 18.72 -6.90
CA ASP A 247 6.35 19.26 -6.28
C ASP A 247 7.59 19.00 -7.15
N VAL A 248 7.70 17.81 -7.75
CA VAL A 248 8.79 17.48 -8.68
C VAL A 248 8.74 18.29 -9.96
N LYS A 249 7.57 18.46 -10.57
CA LYS A 249 7.40 19.18 -11.84
C LYS A 249 7.64 20.70 -11.69
N GLU A 250 7.22 21.26 -10.59
CA GLU A 250 7.42 22.68 -10.27
C GLU A 250 8.85 23.01 -9.81
N GLY A 251 9.71 21.99 -9.70
CA GLY A 251 11.10 22.16 -9.25
C GLY A 251 11.22 22.39 -7.75
N GLY A 252 10.16 22.11 -7.00
CA GLY A 252 10.18 22.11 -5.54
C GLY A 252 11.04 20.99 -4.98
N HIS A 253 11.38 21.04 -3.70
CA HIS A 253 12.12 20.03 -2.96
C HIS A 253 11.52 19.78 -1.57
N THR A 254 10.22 20.05 -1.42
CA THR A 254 9.51 19.87 -0.16
C THR A 254 9.35 18.40 0.18
N LEU A 255 8.92 17.62 -0.81
CA LEU A 255 8.70 16.18 -0.64
C LEU A 255 9.87 15.38 -1.22
N ALA A 256 10.34 14.40 -0.46
CA ALA A 256 11.31 13.42 -0.93
C ALA A 256 10.67 12.28 -1.72
N GLY A 257 9.35 12.06 -1.54
CA GLY A 257 8.62 11.03 -2.22
C GLY A 257 7.18 10.91 -1.77
N CYS A 258 6.54 9.85 -2.25
CA CYS A 258 5.20 9.43 -1.82
C CYS A 258 5.13 7.91 -1.66
N VAL A 259 4.08 7.46 -0.96
CA VAL A 259 3.71 6.04 -0.87
C VAL A 259 2.29 5.90 -1.40
N THR A 260 2.14 5.01 -2.37
CA THR A 260 0.88 4.80 -3.09
C THR A 260 0.90 3.41 -3.72
N TRP A 261 -0.13 3.06 -4.50
CA TRP A 261 -0.18 1.79 -5.23
C TRP A 261 -0.37 1.98 -6.74
N ASP A 262 -0.11 0.92 -7.51
CA ASP A 262 -0.33 0.95 -8.95
C ASP A 262 -1.83 1.07 -9.30
N PRO A 263 -2.12 1.86 -10.32
CA PRO A 263 -1.19 2.38 -11.34
C PRO A 263 -0.44 3.67 -10.98
N LYS A 264 -0.72 4.28 -9.82
CA LYS A 264 -0.16 5.59 -9.46
C LYS A 264 1.36 5.56 -9.23
N THR A 265 1.94 4.49 -8.68
CA THR A 265 3.40 4.33 -8.52
C THR A 265 4.12 4.47 -9.86
N THR A 266 3.67 3.73 -10.86
CA THR A 266 4.21 3.75 -12.22
C THR A 266 3.96 5.09 -12.92
N GLU A 267 2.76 5.67 -12.77
CA GLU A 267 2.42 6.98 -13.34
C GLU A 267 3.34 8.09 -12.81
N VAL A 268 3.53 8.17 -11.49
CA VAL A 268 4.38 9.20 -10.86
C VAL A 268 5.83 9.05 -11.31
N ALA A 269 6.38 7.84 -11.29
CA ALA A 269 7.76 7.59 -11.72
C ALA A 269 7.97 8.02 -13.18
N ASN A 270 7.10 7.60 -14.10
CA ASN A 270 7.19 7.92 -15.53
C ASN A 270 6.98 9.40 -15.81
N ALA A 271 5.97 10.03 -15.18
CA ALA A 271 5.62 11.43 -15.43
C ALA A 271 6.58 12.42 -14.76
N SER A 272 7.51 11.94 -13.93
CA SER A 272 8.52 12.77 -13.24
C SER A 272 9.62 13.32 -14.17
N GLY A 273 9.71 12.83 -15.42
CA GLY A 273 10.78 13.18 -16.34
C GLY A 273 12.16 12.72 -15.88
N GLY A 274 12.25 11.58 -15.23
CA GLY A 274 13.49 11.00 -14.70
C GLY A 274 13.97 11.58 -13.36
N LYS A 275 13.16 12.44 -12.72
CA LYS A 275 13.50 13.06 -11.42
C LYS A 275 13.06 12.24 -10.23
N ALA A 276 12.27 11.18 -10.46
CA ALA A 276 11.83 10.23 -9.44
C ALA A 276 11.87 8.79 -9.96
N HIS A 277 11.91 7.85 -9.05
CA HIS A 277 11.90 6.41 -9.35
C HIS A 277 11.17 5.64 -8.25
N VAL A 278 10.74 4.43 -8.56
CA VAL A 278 10.22 3.50 -7.56
C VAL A 278 11.39 2.94 -6.76
N LEU A 279 11.47 3.29 -5.47
CA LEU A 279 12.53 2.86 -4.57
C LEU A 279 12.38 1.39 -4.19
N THR A 280 11.17 1.00 -3.84
CA THR A 280 10.81 -0.37 -3.45
C THR A 280 9.31 -0.58 -3.60
N THR A 281 8.91 -1.84 -3.73
CA THR A 281 7.51 -2.27 -3.77
C THR A 281 7.29 -3.49 -2.89
N THR A 282 6.05 -3.91 -2.76
CA THR A 282 5.64 -5.16 -2.11
C THR A 282 6.00 -6.44 -2.89
N LYS A 283 6.70 -6.33 -4.04
CA LYS A 283 6.95 -7.46 -4.97
C LYS A 283 7.46 -8.74 -4.30
N ASN A 284 8.36 -8.59 -3.33
CA ASN A 284 8.96 -9.71 -2.60
C ASN A 284 8.47 -9.79 -1.14
N LEU A 285 7.44 -9.03 -0.81
CA LEU A 285 6.85 -8.97 0.52
C LEU A 285 5.40 -9.51 0.44
N LEU A 286 5.03 -10.36 1.38
CA LEU A 286 3.65 -10.84 1.54
C LEU A 286 3.04 -10.18 2.78
N VAL A 287 3.09 -8.84 2.83
CA VAL A 287 2.68 -8.04 4.00
C VAL A 287 1.34 -7.35 3.81
N VAL A 288 0.95 -7.04 2.56
CA VAL A 288 -0.34 -6.45 2.22
C VAL A 288 -1.23 -7.54 1.64
N ALA A 289 -2.20 -8.00 2.43
CA ALA A 289 -3.14 -9.06 2.04
C ALA A 289 -4.49 -8.45 1.69
N ASP A 290 -4.89 -8.57 0.42
CA ASP A 290 -6.20 -8.15 -0.07
C ASP A 290 -7.27 -9.13 0.37
N ILE A 291 -8.34 -8.63 0.96
CA ILE A 291 -9.44 -9.40 1.52
C ILE A 291 -10.80 -8.86 1.04
N LEU A 292 -11.74 -9.76 0.86
CA LEU A 292 -13.15 -9.42 0.72
C LEU A 292 -13.76 -9.32 2.11
N ILE A 293 -14.30 -8.16 2.46
CA ILE A 293 -15.07 -7.96 3.69
C ILE A 293 -16.54 -7.81 3.36
N VAL A 294 -17.39 -8.35 4.23
CA VAL A 294 -18.85 -8.38 4.03
C VAL A 294 -19.55 -7.92 5.30
N ASN A 295 -20.55 -7.04 5.17
CA ASN A 295 -21.40 -6.62 6.28
C ASN A 295 -21.92 -7.82 7.05
N LYS A 296 -21.66 -7.88 8.34
CA LYS A 296 -21.93 -9.06 9.18
C LYS A 296 -23.43 -9.40 9.24
N GLY A 297 -24.27 -8.38 9.36
CA GLY A 297 -25.72 -8.59 9.41
C GLY A 297 -26.27 -9.12 8.08
N PHE A 298 -25.79 -8.60 6.94
CA PHE A 298 -26.11 -9.14 5.62
C PHE A 298 -25.67 -10.61 5.49
N ALA A 299 -24.44 -10.91 5.91
CA ALA A 299 -23.89 -12.26 5.82
C ALA A 299 -24.71 -13.28 6.63
N GLN A 300 -25.17 -12.89 7.81
CA GLN A 300 -26.04 -13.76 8.65
C GLN A 300 -27.40 -14.00 8.01
N GLN A 301 -27.97 -13.02 7.36
CA GLN A 301 -29.30 -13.10 6.72
C GLN A 301 -29.26 -13.74 5.32
N ASN A 302 -28.11 -13.60 4.60
CA ASN A 302 -27.97 -14.00 3.21
C ASN A 302 -26.73 -14.87 2.95
N PRO A 303 -26.53 -15.99 3.66
CA PRO A 303 -25.30 -16.80 3.56
C PRO A 303 -25.09 -17.37 2.14
N LYS A 304 -26.15 -17.64 1.39
CA LYS A 304 -26.07 -18.08 -0.01
C LYS A 304 -25.54 -17.00 -0.95
N MET A 305 -25.92 -15.73 -0.74
CA MET A 305 -25.38 -14.62 -1.52
C MET A 305 -23.89 -14.40 -1.21
N VAL A 306 -23.49 -14.53 0.06
CA VAL A 306 -22.07 -14.44 0.44
C VAL A 306 -21.27 -15.56 -0.22
N ALA A 307 -21.75 -16.79 -0.19
CA ALA A 307 -21.10 -17.90 -0.91
C ALA A 307 -21.03 -17.65 -2.42
N GLY A 308 -22.07 -17.02 -2.98
CA GLY A 308 -22.10 -16.60 -4.39
C GLY A 308 -21.10 -15.49 -4.71
N LEU A 309 -20.90 -14.50 -3.81
CA LEU A 309 -19.86 -13.46 -3.96
C LEU A 309 -18.47 -14.11 -4.02
N VAL A 310 -18.16 -15.01 -3.09
CA VAL A 310 -16.88 -15.75 -3.10
C VAL A 310 -16.74 -16.63 -4.34
N GLY A 311 -17.77 -17.38 -4.69
CA GLY A 311 -17.75 -18.23 -5.89
C GLY A 311 -17.56 -17.45 -7.19
N GLY A 312 -18.23 -16.29 -7.32
CA GLY A 312 -18.04 -15.39 -8.46
C GLY A 312 -16.65 -14.79 -8.51
N LEU A 313 -16.10 -14.35 -7.39
CA LEU A 313 -14.71 -13.88 -7.31
C LEU A 313 -13.70 -14.95 -7.77
N LEU A 314 -13.83 -16.18 -7.29
CA LEU A 314 -12.94 -17.28 -7.69
C LEU A 314 -13.05 -17.62 -9.18
N GLU A 315 -14.26 -17.60 -9.72
CA GLU A 315 -14.51 -17.79 -11.16
C GLU A 315 -13.89 -16.67 -11.99
N GLY A 316 -14.10 -15.41 -11.57
CA GLY A 316 -13.52 -14.24 -12.25
C GLY A 316 -12.01 -14.23 -12.21
N ASN A 317 -11.40 -14.57 -11.09
CA ASN A 317 -9.94 -14.72 -10.99
C ASN A 317 -9.43 -15.80 -11.95
N ARG A 318 -10.19 -16.90 -12.12
CA ARG A 318 -9.86 -17.92 -13.11
C ARG A 318 -9.99 -17.39 -14.54
N MET A 319 -11.03 -16.62 -14.85
CA MET A 319 -11.23 -16.00 -16.18
C MET A 319 -10.05 -15.09 -16.54
N VAL A 320 -9.62 -14.24 -15.62
CA VAL A 320 -8.47 -13.35 -15.84
C VAL A 320 -7.17 -14.13 -16.00
N ARG A 321 -6.92 -15.11 -15.13
CA ARG A 321 -5.69 -15.92 -15.18
C ARG A 321 -5.61 -16.78 -16.44
N ASP A 322 -6.69 -17.46 -16.82
CA ASP A 322 -6.68 -18.45 -17.92
C ASP A 322 -6.79 -17.78 -19.30
N ASN A 323 -7.43 -16.61 -19.39
CA ASN A 323 -7.54 -15.85 -20.65
C ASN A 323 -7.63 -14.33 -20.38
N PRO A 324 -6.54 -13.66 -19.95
CA PRO A 324 -6.55 -12.23 -19.64
C PRO A 324 -6.96 -11.37 -20.84
N ALA A 325 -6.59 -11.77 -22.06
CA ALA A 325 -6.86 -11.01 -23.28
C ALA A 325 -8.37 -10.82 -23.53
N SER A 326 -9.20 -11.77 -23.10
CA SER A 326 -10.66 -11.65 -23.20
C SER A 326 -11.26 -10.68 -22.17
N GLN A 327 -10.49 -10.26 -21.17
CA GLN A 327 -10.95 -9.38 -20.11
C GLN A 327 -10.44 -7.94 -20.23
N TYR A 328 -9.45 -7.66 -21.12
CA TYR A 328 -8.87 -6.33 -21.24
C TYR A 328 -9.89 -5.22 -21.48
N ASP A 329 -10.85 -5.43 -22.38
CA ASP A 329 -11.83 -4.38 -22.74
C ASP A 329 -12.81 -4.10 -21.60
N VAL A 330 -13.29 -5.12 -20.88
CA VAL A 330 -14.20 -4.94 -19.76
C VAL A 330 -13.50 -4.27 -18.58
N ILE A 331 -12.24 -4.63 -18.30
CA ILE A 331 -11.45 -4.05 -17.22
C ILE A 331 -11.03 -2.61 -17.58
N ALA A 332 -10.53 -2.38 -18.81
CA ALA A 332 -10.18 -1.05 -19.29
C ALA A 332 -11.38 -0.08 -19.17
N LYS A 333 -12.56 -0.53 -19.61
CA LYS A 333 -13.79 0.27 -19.47
C LYS A 333 -14.16 0.54 -18.02
N ALA A 334 -14.03 -0.44 -17.13
CA ALA A 334 -14.38 -0.31 -15.72
C ALA A 334 -13.49 0.71 -15.01
N PHE A 335 -12.18 0.63 -15.22
CA PHE A 335 -11.19 1.51 -14.61
C PHE A 335 -10.92 2.79 -15.42
N LYS A 336 -11.57 2.99 -16.55
CA LYS A 336 -11.31 4.10 -17.50
C LYS A 336 -9.87 4.11 -18.02
N TRP A 337 -9.26 2.95 -18.12
CA TRP A 337 -7.96 2.74 -18.74
C TRP A 337 -8.08 2.62 -20.25
N ASP A 338 -6.97 2.84 -20.96
CA ASP A 338 -6.85 2.32 -22.31
C ASP A 338 -6.58 0.81 -22.29
N ARG A 339 -6.75 0.17 -23.45
CA ARG A 339 -6.54 -1.27 -23.58
C ARG A 339 -5.11 -1.69 -23.29
N GLN A 340 -4.12 -0.85 -23.66
CA GLN A 340 -2.70 -1.14 -23.44
C GLN A 340 -2.37 -1.14 -21.94
N LYS A 341 -2.94 -0.20 -21.19
CA LYS A 341 -2.80 -0.17 -19.72
C LYS A 341 -3.40 -1.44 -19.11
N ALA A 342 -4.62 -1.83 -19.49
CA ALA A 342 -5.22 -3.07 -19.01
C ALA A 342 -4.38 -4.31 -19.32
N GLN A 343 -3.73 -4.34 -20.50
CA GLN A 343 -2.81 -5.43 -20.87
C GLN A 343 -1.54 -5.46 -20.01
N ASN A 344 -1.03 -4.32 -19.62
CA ASN A 344 0.18 -4.22 -18.81
C ASN A 344 -0.06 -4.58 -17.34
N GLU A 345 -1.28 -4.31 -16.83
CA GLU A 345 -1.64 -4.47 -15.42
C GLU A 345 -2.20 -5.89 -15.11
N LEU A 346 -2.72 -6.61 -16.10
CA LEU A 346 -3.29 -7.96 -15.97
C LEU A 346 -2.34 -9.05 -16.47
#